data_0926385db4e485e57ebeb8d636dea959
#
_entry.id   0926385db4e485e57ebeb8d636dea959
#
_cell.length_a   1.000
_cell.length_b   1.000
_cell.length_c   1.000
_cell.angle_alpha   90.00
_cell.angle_beta   90.00
_cell.angle_gamma   90.00
#
_symmetry.space_group_name_H-M   'P 1'
#
loop_
_entity.id
_entity.type
_entity.pdbx_description
1 polymer ?
#
loop_
_entity_poly.entity_id
_entity_poly.type
_entity_poly.pdbx_seq_one_letter_code
_entity_poly.pdbx_strand_id
1 'polypeptide(L)'
;MNNLTASYKNSFIEAVILANKELHTYLNTNLSLNDYEYTNITGFGGDNSLKIDLIAENIFIKHLENFGNIYSEECGLKTTNKEFTIIIDPLDGSNNFYSNLPYYGTSVALQKDKITIAGFVTNLVSGIITYRAFDEEIRYFSLLKNEETTPLNINKTKISVFERAYEYPLLCQKLSQNSIKFRSLGAVALSLCDAKNYDFVLYCGKIREFDIVASLYINKNLYVHETKKVVLISQNKQMFNLIKEIIKEV
;
A
#
# COMPACT_ATOMS: atom_id res chain seq x y z
N MET A 1 23.20 -6.64 6.63
CA MET A 1 22.06 -7.35 5.99
C MET A 1 22.41 -8.72 5.38
N ASN A 2 23.58 -9.30 5.69
CA ASN A 2 24.15 -10.41 4.88
C ASN A 2 23.79 -11.84 5.31
N ASN A 3 22.77 -12.09 6.13
CA ASN A 3 22.55 -13.44 6.66
C ASN A 3 21.17 -14.05 6.33
N LEU A 4 20.34 -13.42 5.47
CA LEU A 4 19.12 -14.08 5.03
C LEU A 4 19.44 -15.08 3.93
N THR A 5 19.07 -16.36 4.16
CA THR A 5 19.25 -17.40 3.15
C THR A 5 18.36 -17.15 1.93
N ALA A 6 18.80 -17.56 0.76
CA ALA A 6 17.98 -17.49 -0.46
C ALA A 6 16.66 -18.24 -0.29
N SER A 7 16.68 -19.35 0.46
CA SER A 7 15.47 -20.12 0.79
C SER A 7 14.46 -19.27 1.57
N TYR A 8 14.87 -18.55 2.64
CA TYR A 8 13.98 -17.70 3.40
C TYR A 8 13.36 -16.59 2.53
N LYS A 9 14.20 -15.93 1.72
CA LYS A 9 13.75 -14.84 0.82
C LYS A 9 12.67 -15.33 -0.15
N ASN A 10 12.92 -16.44 -0.82
CA ASN A 10 11.99 -17.02 -1.79
C ASN A 10 10.70 -17.48 -1.11
N SER A 11 10.81 -18.17 0.04
CA SER A 11 9.64 -18.64 0.78
C SER A 11 8.77 -17.48 1.29
N PHE A 12 9.38 -16.35 1.71
CA PHE A 12 8.62 -15.18 2.13
C PHE A 12 7.88 -14.53 0.95
N ILE A 13 8.56 -14.36 -0.20
CA ILE A 13 7.93 -13.81 -1.42
C ILE A 13 6.74 -14.70 -1.83
N GLU A 14 6.95 -16.02 -1.87
CA GLU A 14 5.91 -16.98 -2.22
C GLU A 14 4.73 -16.92 -1.24
N ALA A 15 4.98 -16.83 0.07
CA ALA A 15 3.93 -16.72 1.08
C ALA A 15 3.06 -15.46 0.91
N VAL A 16 3.68 -14.30 0.59
CA VAL A 16 2.93 -13.06 0.29
C VAL A 16 2.09 -13.22 -0.97
N ILE A 17 2.64 -13.83 -2.03
CA ILE A 17 1.90 -14.10 -3.26
C ILE A 17 0.71 -15.02 -2.99
N LEU A 18 0.90 -16.10 -2.22
CA LEU A 18 -0.15 -17.06 -1.87
C LEU A 18 -1.26 -16.42 -1.03
N ALA A 19 -0.93 -15.56 -0.06
CA ALA A 19 -1.91 -14.82 0.72
C ALA A 19 -2.78 -13.93 -0.18
N ASN A 20 -2.15 -13.15 -1.06
CA ASN A 20 -2.87 -12.30 -2.01
C ASN A 20 -3.72 -13.11 -3.00
N LYS A 21 -3.22 -14.27 -3.44
CA LYS A 21 -3.97 -15.16 -4.33
C LYS A 21 -5.21 -15.75 -3.64
N GLU A 22 -5.08 -16.18 -2.38
CA GLU A 22 -6.21 -16.67 -1.58
C GLU A 22 -7.26 -15.58 -1.39
N LEU A 23 -6.84 -14.37 -1.00
CA LEU A 23 -7.76 -13.23 -0.85
C LEU A 23 -8.43 -12.84 -2.19
N HIS A 24 -7.65 -12.72 -3.26
CA HIS A 24 -8.19 -12.41 -4.59
C HIS A 24 -9.19 -13.46 -5.06
N THR A 25 -8.92 -14.75 -4.81
CA THR A 25 -9.87 -15.84 -5.11
C THR A 25 -11.12 -15.68 -4.27
N TYR A 26 -11.01 -15.43 -2.95
CA TYR A 26 -12.15 -15.22 -2.07
C TYR A 26 -13.06 -14.09 -2.57
N LEU A 27 -12.48 -12.94 -2.91
CA LEU A 27 -13.24 -11.78 -3.41
C LEU A 27 -13.99 -12.05 -4.72
N ASN A 28 -13.47 -12.94 -5.55
CA ASN A 28 -14.08 -13.23 -6.86
C ASN A 28 -15.06 -14.43 -6.86
N THR A 29 -14.96 -15.31 -5.86
CA THR A 29 -15.74 -16.58 -5.87
C THR A 29 -16.59 -16.81 -4.64
N ASN A 30 -16.23 -16.25 -3.50
CA ASN A 30 -16.84 -16.55 -2.20
C ASN A 30 -17.46 -15.34 -1.49
N LEU A 31 -17.31 -14.15 -2.09
CA LEU A 31 -17.81 -12.91 -1.51
C LEU A 31 -19.33 -12.95 -1.34
N SER A 32 -19.80 -12.54 -0.18
CA SER A 32 -21.22 -12.51 0.20
C SER A 32 -21.62 -11.12 0.72
N LEU A 33 -22.92 -10.85 0.78
CA LEU A 33 -23.42 -9.59 1.39
C LEU A 33 -23.02 -9.45 2.85
N ASN A 34 -22.83 -10.55 3.56
CA ASN A 34 -22.38 -10.55 4.95
C ASN A 34 -20.98 -9.96 5.12
N ASP A 35 -20.12 -10.03 4.11
CA ASP A 35 -18.74 -9.53 4.15
C ASP A 35 -18.67 -8.00 4.10
N TYR A 36 -19.74 -7.35 3.63
CA TYR A 36 -19.91 -5.90 3.64
C TYR A 36 -20.46 -5.35 4.97
N GLU A 37 -20.81 -6.20 5.92
CA GLU A 37 -21.31 -5.73 7.22
C GLU A 37 -20.16 -5.24 8.10
N TYR A 38 -20.40 -4.10 8.77
CA TYR A 38 -19.51 -3.64 9.83
C TYR A 38 -19.55 -4.62 11.01
N THR A 39 -18.39 -4.86 11.58
CA THR A 39 -18.27 -5.55 12.87
C THR A 39 -18.45 -4.53 14.01
N ASN A 40 -18.63 -5.03 15.24
CA ASN A 40 -18.56 -4.16 16.43
C ASN A 40 -17.12 -3.99 16.94
N ILE A 41 -16.14 -4.22 16.08
CA ILE A 41 -14.72 -4.16 16.40
C ILE A 41 -14.13 -2.91 15.73
N THR A 42 -13.48 -2.08 16.53
CA THR A 42 -12.64 -1.00 16.01
C THR A 42 -11.23 -1.58 15.82
N GLY A 43 -10.73 -1.55 14.59
CA GLY A 43 -9.38 -1.96 14.27
C GLY A 43 -8.34 -1.11 15.00
N PHE A 44 -7.12 -1.60 15.11
CA PHE A 44 -6.01 -0.86 15.71
C PHE A 44 -5.70 0.44 14.96
N GLY A 45 -5.95 0.49 13.64
CA GLY A 45 -5.87 1.69 12.79
C GLY A 45 -6.83 2.81 13.21
N GLY A 46 -7.92 2.47 13.91
CA GLY A 46 -8.89 3.40 14.47
C GLY A 46 -10.22 3.47 13.70
N ASP A 47 -10.37 2.72 12.63
CA ASP A 47 -11.59 2.63 11.84
C ASP A 47 -12.43 1.41 12.27
N ASN A 48 -13.75 1.43 12.02
CA ASN A 48 -14.60 0.27 12.26
C ASN A 48 -14.37 -0.77 11.16
N SER A 49 -13.97 -1.97 11.57
CA SER A 49 -13.67 -3.05 10.65
C SER A 49 -14.90 -3.60 9.97
N LEU A 50 -14.83 -3.84 8.68
CA LEU A 50 -15.77 -4.69 7.95
C LEU A 50 -15.44 -6.18 8.22
N LYS A 51 -16.39 -7.07 8.00
CA LYS A 51 -16.11 -8.51 8.11
C LYS A 51 -15.03 -8.95 7.13
N ILE A 52 -14.99 -8.36 5.93
CA ILE A 52 -13.96 -8.65 4.93
C ILE A 52 -12.55 -8.27 5.42
N ASP A 53 -12.39 -7.18 6.19
CA ASP A 53 -11.08 -6.79 6.72
C ASP A 53 -10.51 -7.88 7.63
N LEU A 54 -11.36 -8.45 8.50
CA LEU A 54 -10.98 -9.54 9.40
C LEU A 54 -10.70 -10.86 8.64
N ILE A 55 -11.45 -11.14 7.58
CA ILE A 55 -11.19 -12.30 6.71
C ILE A 55 -9.85 -12.14 6.01
N ALA A 56 -9.60 -10.97 5.43
CA ALA A 56 -8.34 -10.66 4.77
C ALA A 56 -7.17 -10.77 5.75
N GLU A 57 -7.29 -10.17 6.95
CA GLU A 57 -6.27 -10.28 7.99
C GLU A 57 -5.96 -11.74 8.35
N ASN A 58 -6.98 -12.56 8.57
CA ASN A 58 -6.78 -13.98 8.91
C ASN A 58 -6.06 -14.75 7.80
N ILE A 59 -6.35 -14.44 6.52
CA ILE A 59 -5.64 -15.02 5.38
C ILE A 59 -4.15 -14.64 5.46
N PHE A 60 -3.81 -13.36 5.66
CA PHE A 60 -2.42 -12.93 5.76
C PHE A 60 -1.71 -13.53 6.97
N ILE A 61 -2.34 -13.58 8.15
CA ILE A 61 -1.78 -14.21 9.34
C ILE A 61 -1.44 -15.68 9.06
N LYS A 62 -2.38 -16.45 8.51
CA LYS A 62 -2.20 -17.86 8.15
C LYS A 62 -0.94 -18.11 7.32
N HIS A 63 -0.67 -17.26 6.33
CA HIS A 63 0.47 -17.41 5.43
C HIS A 63 1.78 -16.85 5.98
N LEU A 64 1.72 -15.79 6.80
CA LEU A 64 2.89 -14.99 7.14
C LEU A 64 3.36 -15.14 8.58
N GLU A 65 2.54 -15.62 9.52
CA GLU A 65 2.91 -15.68 10.94
C GLU A 65 4.20 -16.50 11.21
N ASN A 66 4.58 -17.40 10.32
CA ASN A 66 5.82 -18.16 10.45
C ASN A 66 7.08 -17.35 10.13
N PHE A 67 6.97 -16.22 9.45
CA PHE A 67 8.10 -15.40 9.00
C PHE A 67 8.46 -14.25 9.93
N GLY A 68 7.51 -13.76 10.74
CA GLY A 68 7.75 -12.61 11.62
C GLY A 68 6.63 -12.39 12.63
N ASN A 69 6.81 -11.39 13.50
CA ASN A 69 5.73 -10.82 14.28
C ASN A 69 4.78 -10.09 13.34
N ILE A 70 3.48 -10.23 13.54
CA ILE A 70 2.48 -9.53 12.72
C ILE A 70 2.14 -8.20 13.37
N TYR A 71 2.18 -7.13 12.60
CA TYR A 71 1.68 -5.81 12.96
C TYR A 71 0.68 -5.36 11.89
N SER A 72 -0.60 -5.53 12.18
CA SER A 72 -1.71 -5.31 11.25
C SER A 72 -2.56 -4.12 11.66
N GLU A 73 -3.23 -3.50 10.68
CA GLU A 73 -4.19 -2.42 10.90
C GLU A 73 -5.36 -2.85 11.78
N GLU A 74 -5.78 -4.12 11.70
CA GLU A 74 -6.93 -4.64 12.44
C GLU A 74 -6.56 -5.09 13.85
N CYS A 75 -5.63 -6.04 14.00
CA CYS A 75 -5.30 -6.62 15.31
C CYS A 75 -4.15 -5.91 16.05
N GLY A 76 -3.48 -4.94 15.43
CA GLY A 76 -2.26 -4.35 16.00
C GLY A 76 -1.09 -5.32 16.04
N LEU A 77 -0.25 -5.22 17.06
CA LEU A 77 0.96 -6.03 17.17
C LEU A 77 0.68 -7.38 17.83
N LYS A 78 0.84 -8.46 17.05
CA LYS A 78 0.85 -9.84 17.50
C LYS A 78 2.29 -10.36 17.53
N THR A 79 2.88 -10.43 18.70
CA THR A 79 4.29 -10.85 18.88
C THR A 79 4.41 -12.36 18.95
N THR A 80 5.42 -12.90 18.28
CA THR A 80 5.79 -14.31 18.30
C THR A 80 7.27 -14.49 18.67
N ASN A 81 7.92 -13.44 19.23
CA ASN A 81 9.36 -13.39 19.55
C ASN A 81 10.27 -13.69 18.35
N LYS A 82 9.87 -13.25 17.16
CA LYS A 82 10.66 -13.40 15.93
C LYS A 82 11.47 -12.14 15.65
N GLU A 83 12.55 -12.33 14.90
CA GLU A 83 13.49 -11.28 14.52
C GLU A 83 12.87 -10.22 13.60
N PHE A 84 11.91 -10.64 12.76
CA PHE A 84 11.26 -9.77 11.79
C PHE A 84 9.89 -9.33 12.26
N THR A 85 9.45 -8.17 11.76
CA THR A 85 8.07 -7.68 11.89
C THR A 85 7.49 -7.52 10.49
N ILE A 86 6.29 -8.04 10.30
CA ILE A 86 5.53 -7.92 9.06
C ILE A 86 4.42 -6.92 9.32
N ILE A 87 4.47 -5.80 8.60
CA ILE A 87 3.47 -4.74 8.69
C ILE A 87 2.46 -4.96 7.57
N ILE A 88 1.17 -5.00 7.92
CA ILE A 88 0.11 -5.39 6.99
C ILE A 88 -1.05 -4.40 7.06
N ASP A 89 -1.47 -3.90 5.90
CA ASP A 89 -2.82 -3.44 5.64
C ASP A 89 -3.51 -4.52 4.80
N PRO A 90 -4.46 -5.25 5.39
CA PRO A 90 -5.08 -6.38 4.69
C PRO A 90 -6.06 -5.94 3.61
N LEU A 91 -6.63 -4.71 3.69
CA LEU A 91 -7.52 -4.15 2.70
C LEU A 91 -7.43 -2.62 2.62
N ASP A 92 -6.34 -2.09 2.02
CA ASP A 92 -6.19 -0.66 1.71
C ASP A 92 -7.33 -0.19 0.78
N GLY A 93 -8.09 0.78 1.25
CA GLY A 93 -9.27 1.27 0.55
C GLY A 93 -10.56 0.49 0.84
N SER A 94 -10.78 0.01 2.06
CA SER A 94 -11.99 -0.69 2.48
C SER A 94 -13.28 0.11 2.21
N ASN A 95 -13.26 1.44 2.32
CA ASN A 95 -14.38 2.32 1.94
C ASN A 95 -14.68 2.27 0.43
N ASN A 96 -13.66 2.15 -0.41
CA ASN A 96 -13.83 1.95 -1.85
C ASN A 96 -14.45 0.59 -2.13
N PHE A 97 -13.94 -0.45 -1.48
CA PHE A 97 -14.53 -1.80 -1.56
C PHE A 97 -16.00 -1.78 -1.17
N TYR A 98 -16.32 -1.21 0.00
CA TYR A 98 -17.70 -1.08 0.49
C TYR A 98 -18.63 -0.35 -0.49
N SER A 99 -18.10 0.67 -1.15
CA SER A 99 -18.85 1.50 -2.11
C SER A 99 -18.82 0.98 -3.55
N ASN A 100 -18.27 -0.21 -3.79
CA ASN A 100 -18.05 -0.78 -5.12
C ASN A 100 -17.21 0.12 -6.05
N LEU A 101 -16.32 0.95 -5.52
CA LEU A 101 -15.34 1.68 -6.28
C LEU A 101 -14.13 0.77 -6.55
N PRO A 102 -13.78 0.47 -7.82
CA PRO A 102 -12.79 -0.54 -8.14
C PRO A 102 -11.34 -0.02 -7.98
N TYR A 103 -10.98 0.39 -6.76
CA TYR A 103 -9.64 0.85 -6.40
C TYR A 103 -9.37 0.52 -4.93
N TYR A 104 -8.93 -0.69 -4.67
CA TYR A 104 -8.56 -1.22 -3.36
C TYR A 104 -7.51 -2.31 -3.49
N GLY A 105 -6.78 -2.58 -2.42
CA GLY A 105 -5.66 -3.48 -2.48
C GLY A 105 -5.16 -3.95 -1.12
N THR A 106 -3.92 -4.42 -1.08
CA THR A 106 -3.25 -4.85 0.13
C THR A 106 -1.85 -4.25 0.21
N SER A 107 -1.33 -4.07 1.41
CA SER A 107 0.03 -3.62 1.65
C SER A 107 0.73 -4.55 2.64
N VAL A 108 1.92 -5.05 2.31
CA VAL A 108 2.74 -5.90 3.17
C VAL A 108 4.18 -5.41 3.15
N ALA A 109 4.75 -5.15 4.31
CA ALA A 109 6.17 -4.84 4.45
C ALA A 109 6.85 -5.80 5.44
N LEU A 110 8.08 -6.21 5.14
CA LEU A 110 8.94 -6.94 6.06
C LEU A 110 10.00 -6.00 6.63
N GLN A 111 10.08 -5.92 7.93
CA GLN A 111 11.08 -5.13 8.65
C GLN A 111 11.97 -6.00 9.52
N LYS A 112 13.23 -5.59 9.64
CA LYS A 112 14.17 -6.02 10.66
C LYS A 112 14.69 -4.77 11.36
N ASP A 113 14.62 -4.73 12.69
CA ASP A 113 15.08 -3.57 13.49
C ASP A 113 14.51 -2.23 12.98
N LYS A 114 13.23 -2.19 12.60
CA LYS A 114 12.53 -1.05 11.98
C LYS A 114 13.06 -0.63 10.61
N ILE A 115 13.94 -1.40 9.99
CA ILE A 115 14.42 -1.16 8.62
C ILE A 115 13.62 -2.05 7.68
N THR A 116 12.92 -1.44 6.73
CA THR A 116 12.16 -2.19 5.72
C THR A 116 13.12 -2.83 4.73
N ILE A 117 12.95 -4.13 4.52
CA ILE A 117 13.77 -4.96 3.62
C ILE A 117 12.97 -5.62 2.49
N ALA A 118 11.65 -5.59 2.58
CA ALA A 118 10.76 -5.96 1.48
C ALA A 118 9.44 -5.20 1.59
N GLY A 119 8.84 -4.86 0.46
CA GLY A 119 7.54 -4.23 0.35
C GLY A 119 6.76 -4.80 -0.83
N PHE A 120 5.48 -5.08 -0.60
CA PHE A 120 4.53 -5.62 -1.58
C PHE A 120 3.25 -4.80 -1.49
N VAL A 121 2.75 -4.40 -2.63
CA VAL A 121 1.43 -3.76 -2.73
C VAL A 121 0.67 -4.43 -3.86
N THR A 122 -0.54 -4.87 -3.57
CA THR A 122 -1.37 -5.58 -4.53
C THR A 122 -2.59 -4.75 -4.87
N ASN A 123 -2.80 -4.46 -6.13
CA ASN A 123 -4.09 -3.98 -6.61
C ASN A 123 -4.99 -5.19 -6.84
N LEU A 124 -5.97 -5.40 -5.96
CA LEU A 124 -6.88 -6.55 -6.00
C LEU A 124 -7.84 -6.52 -7.18
N VAL A 125 -8.08 -5.35 -7.76
CA VAL A 125 -8.97 -5.21 -8.93
C VAL A 125 -8.26 -5.65 -10.21
N SER A 126 -7.01 -5.21 -10.40
CA SER A 126 -6.22 -5.62 -11.58
C SER A 126 -5.53 -6.97 -11.39
N GLY A 127 -5.44 -7.47 -10.17
CA GLY A 127 -4.71 -8.69 -9.83
C GLY A 127 -3.19 -8.55 -9.99
N ILE A 128 -2.63 -7.35 -9.88
CA ILE A 128 -1.19 -7.11 -9.99
C ILE A 128 -0.58 -6.84 -8.63
N ILE A 129 0.42 -7.61 -8.28
CA ILE A 129 1.33 -7.36 -7.16
C ILE A 129 2.54 -6.61 -7.68
N THR A 130 2.80 -5.42 -7.14
CA THR A 130 4.04 -4.69 -7.32
C THR A 130 4.88 -4.88 -6.06
N TYR A 131 6.13 -5.29 -6.22
CA TYR A 131 6.98 -5.52 -5.06
C TYR A 131 8.46 -5.22 -5.31
N ARG A 132 9.14 -4.89 -4.25
CA ARG A 132 10.60 -4.86 -4.14
C ARG A 132 10.99 -5.63 -2.89
N ALA A 133 11.92 -6.56 -3.01
CA ALA A 133 12.33 -7.38 -1.88
C ALA A 133 13.86 -7.51 -1.85
N PHE A 134 14.43 -7.41 -0.65
CA PHE A 134 15.83 -7.68 -0.36
C PHE A 134 16.83 -6.91 -1.24
N ASP A 135 16.56 -5.62 -1.49
CA ASP A 135 17.35 -4.70 -2.32
C ASP A 135 17.40 -5.03 -3.82
N GLU A 136 16.56 -5.94 -4.29
CA GLU A 136 16.39 -6.19 -5.72
C GLU A 136 15.60 -5.07 -6.42
N GLU A 137 15.52 -5.15 -7.74
CA GLU A 137 14.70 -4.23 -8.54
C GLU A 137 13.20 -4.48 -8.30
N ILE A 138 12.37 -3.51 -8.75
CA ILE A 138 10.91 -3.67 -8.69
C ILE A 138 10.49 -4.80 -9.62
N ARG A 139 9.69 -5.71 -9.10
CA ARG A 139 9.10 -6.83 -9.83
C ARG A 139 7.58 -6.75 -9.76
N TYR A 140 6.94 -7.42 -10.70
CA TYR A 140 5.50 -7.48 -10.80
C TYR A 140 5.05 -8.92 -10.98
N PHE A 141 3.96 -9.29 -10.30
CA PHE A 141 3.37 -10.60 -10.42
C PHE A 141 1.88 -10.47 -10.74
N SER A 142 1.39 -11.24 -11.71
CA SER A 142 -0.03 -11.29 -12.07
C SER A 142 -0.72 -12.45 -11.37
N LEU A 143 -1.65 -12.16 -10.47
CA LEU A 143 -2.50 -13.18 -9.83
C LEU A 143 -3.37 -13.90 -10.86
N LEU A 144 -3.85 -13.18 -11.89
CA LEU A 144 -4.70 -13.72 -12.93
C LEU A 144 -3.98 -14.74 -13.83
N LYS A 145 -2.71 -14.43 -14.18
CA LYS A 145 -1.88 -15.29 -15.01
C LYS A 145 -1.07 -16.29 -14.20
N ASN A 146 -0.91 -16.03 -12.89
CA ASN A 146 -0.07 -16.78 -11.97
C ASN A 146 1.41 -16.82 -12.40
N GLU A 147 1.93 -15.71 -12.88
CA GLU A 147 3.30 -15.57 -13.38
C GLU A 147 3.86 -14.16 -13.16
N GLU A 148 5.15 -14.02 -13.21
CA GLU A 148 5.78 -12.70 -13.28
C GLU A 148 5.39 -11.99 -14.56
N THR A 149 5.22 -10.67 -14.48
CA THR A 149 4.76 -9.84 -15.60
C THR A 149 5.55 -8.55 -15.66
N THR A 150 5.47 -7.86 -16.79
CA THR A 150 6.02 -6.51 -16.94
C THR A 150 4.89 -5.60 -17.39
N PRO A 151 4.42 -4.67 -16.56
CA PRO A 151 3.40 -3.71 -16.96
C PRO A 151 3.89 -2.84 -18.11
N LEU A 152 2.97 -2.51 -19.02
CA LEU A 152 3.25 -1.51 -20.05
C LEU A 152 3.46 -0.16 -19.37
N ASN A 153 4.64 0.43 -19.57
CA ASN A 153 4.96 1.76 -19.09
C ASN A 153 5.18 2.70 -20.27
N ILE A 154 4.35 3.73 -20.35
CA ILE A 154 4.45 4.73 -21.42
C ILE A 154 5.35 5.91 -21.04
N ASN A 155 5.93 5.92 -19.83
CA ASN A 155 6.78 6.99 -19.28
C ASN A 155 6.19 8.41 -19.41
N LYS A 156 4.85 8.52 -19.44
CA LYS A 156 4.12 9.79 -19.59
C LYS A 156 3.04 9.87 -18.53
N THR A 157 3.01 10.98 -17.84
CA THR A 157 2.00 11.27 -16.81
C THR A 157 1.14 12.45 -17.26
N LYS A 158 -0.08 12.54 -16.78
CA LYS A 158 -1.01 13.66 -17.06
C LYS A 158 -1.84 14.06 -15.85
N ILE A 159 -1.74 13.30 -14.79
CA ILE A 159 -2.48 13.55 -13.55
C ILE A 159 -1.57 13.30 -12.36
N SER A 160 -1.96 13.86 -11.24
CA SER A 160 -1.38 13.62 -9.93
C SER A 160 -2.40 12.93 -9.04
N VAL A 161 -1.94 12.38 -7.94
CA VAL A 161 -2.81 11.88 -6.87
C VAL A 161 -2.59 12.73 -5.63
N PHE A 162 -3.69 13.18 -5.04
CA PHE A 162 -3.69 13.85 -3.75
C PHE A 162 -4.73 13.15 -2.86
N GLU A 163 -4.25 12.26 -2.02
CA GLU A 163 -5.10 11.51 -1.11
C GLU A 163 -5.62 12.39 0.04
N ARG A 164 -6.90 12.22 0.38
CA ARG A 164 -7.63 13.03 1.35
C ARG A 164 -7.71 14.51 0.97
N ALA A 165 -7.68 14.82 -0.32
CA ALA A 165 -7.73 16.20 -0.84
C ALA A 165 -8.92 17.00 -0.29
N TYR A 166 -10.05 16.35 -0.01
CA TYR A 166 -11.27 16.95 0.54
C TYR A 166 -11.08 17.59 1.93
N GLU A 167 -10.06 17.19 2.68
CA GLU A 167 -9.72 17.78 3.99
C GLU A 167 -8.83 19.04 3.87
N TYR A 168 -8.30 19.32 2.65
CA TYR A 168 -7.29 20.36 2.43
C TYR A 168 -7.69 21.33 1.31
N PRO A 169 -8.82 22.08 1.45
CA PRO A 169 -9.35 22.93 0.37
C PRO A 169 -8.38 24.02 -0.08
N LEU A 170 -7.60 24.62 0.83
CA LEU A 170 -6.60 25.63 0.48
C LEU A 170 -5.49 25.06 -0.39
N LEU A 171 -5.03 23.84 -0.08
CA LEU A 171 -4.01 23.15 -0.88
C LEU A 171 -4.57 22.78 -2.26
N CYS A 172 -5.82 22.31 -2.33
CA CYS A 172 -6.51 22.07 -3.59
C CYS A 172 -6.59 23.33 -4.46
N GLN A 173 -6.89 24.48 -3.86
CA GLN A 173 -6.92 25.77 -4.55
C GLN A 173 -5.54 26.13 -5.10
N LYS A 174 -4.47 25.99 -4.31
CA LYS A 174 -3.10 26.25 -4.74
C LYS A 174 -2.67 25.36 -5.91
N LEU A 175 -2.99 24.06 -5.84
CA LEU A 175 -2.73 23.13 -6.93
C LEU A 175 -3.46 23.54 -8.21
N SER A 176 -4.74 23.93 -8.09
CA SER A 176 -5.54 24.41 -9.22
C SER A 176 -4.99 25.67 -9.85
N GLN A 177 -4.54 26.66 -9.05
CA GLN A 177 -3.88 27.88 -9.51
C GLN A 177 -2.60 27.62 -10.31
N ASN A 178 -1.92 26.51 -10.02
CA ASN A 178 -0.76 26.04 -10.77
C ASN A 178 -1.13 25.09 -11.93
N SER A 179 -2.42 25.03 -12.32
CA SER A 179 -2.93 24.18 -13.41
C SER A 179 -2.67 22.67 -13.20
N ILE A 180 -2.52 22.23 -11.97
CA ILE A 180 -2.26 20.84 -11.61
C ILE A 180 -3.58 20.09 -11.49
N LYS A 181 -3.72 19.00 -12.28
CA LYS A 181 -4.87 18.10 -12.22
C LYS A 181 -4.57 16.94 -11.27
N PHE A 182 -5.43 16.70 -10.31
CA PHE A 182 -5.27 15.59 -9.37
C PHE A 182 -6.56 14.78 -9.18
N ARG A 183 -6.41 13.64 -8.54
CA ARG A 183 -7.47 12.73 -8.07
C ARG A 183 -7.21 12.38 -6.61
N SER A 184 -8.28 12.11 -5.86
CA SER A 184 -8.23 11.47 -4.54
C SER A 184 -8.86 10.09 -4.73
N LEU A 185 -8.05 9.05 -4.68
CA LEU A 185 -8.44 7.70 -5.09
C LEU A 185 -8.92 6.84 -3.93
N GLY A 186 -8.49 7.17 -2.71
CA GLY A 186 -9.00 6.57 -1.48
C GLY A 186 -8.36 5.23 -1.07
N ALA A 187 -7.19 4.89 -1.65
CA ALA A 187 -6.35 3.76 -1.23
C ALA A 187 -4.89 4.22 -1.24
N VAL A 188 -4.37 4.50 -0.05
CA VAL A 188 -3.11 5.24 0.10
C VAL A 188 -1.92 4.41 -0.34
N ALA A 189 -1.86 3.14 0.08
CA ALA A 189 -0.76 2.26 -0.28
C ALA A 189 -0.69 2.04 -1.79
N LEU A 190 -1.83 1.83 -2.46
CA LEU A 190 -1.89 1.71 -3.91
C LEU A 190 -1.40 2.98 -4.60
N SER A 191 -1.91 4.14 -4.18
CA SER A 191 -1.57 5.43 -4.76
C SER A 191 -0.07 5.73 -4.66
N LEU A 192 0.51 5.50 -3.49
CA LEU A 192 1.94 5.68 -3.26
C LEU A 192 2.78 4.66 -4.03
N CYS A 193 2.33 3.41 -4.14
CA CYS A 193 3.02 2.36 -4.90
C CYS A 193 3.14 2.72 -6.38
N ASP A 194 2.06 3.24 -6.94
CA ASP A 194 1.97 3.61 -8.35
C ASP A 194 2.52 5.00 -8.68
N ALA A 195 3.31 5.60 -7.81
CA ALA A 195 3.83 6.98 -7.96
C ALA A 195 4.57 7.22 -9.29
N LYS A 196 5.10 6.19 -9.93
CA LYS A 196 5.72 6.28 -11.26
C LYS A 196 4.72 6.61 -12.39
N ASN A 197 3.42 6.35 -12.16
CA ASN A 197 2.35 6.55 -13.14
C ASN A 197 1.74 7.95 -13.04
N TYR A 198 2.17 8.77 -12.06
CA TYR A 198 1.63 10.08 -11.75
C TYR A 198 2.72 11.16 -11.77
N ASP A 199 2.33 12.43 -11.96
CA ASP A 199 3.27 13.54 -11.82
C ASP A 199 3.81 13.63 -10.39
N PHE A 200 2.95 13.38 -9.41
CA PHE A 200 3.29 13.15 -8.01
C PHE A 200 2.15 12.41 -7.31
N VAL A 201 2.47 11.84 -6.15
CA VAL A 201 1.49 11.40 -5.14
C VAL A 201 1.73 12.19 -3.88
N LEU A 202 0.67 12.82 -3.37
CA LEU A 202 0.64 13.56 -2.12
C LEU A 202 -0.39 12.93 -1.18
N TYR A 203 0.04 12.63 0.04
CA TYR A 203 -0.84 12.28 1.15
C TYR A 203 -0.64 13.27 2.28
N CYS A 204 -1.71 13.83 2.81
CA CYS A 204 -1.71 14.68 3.99
C CYS A 204 -2.63 14.10 5.04
N GLY A 205 -2.21 14.11 6.30
CA GLY A 205 -3.01 13.64 7.43
C GLY A 205 -2.24 12.80 8.44
N LYS A 206 -2.97 12.01 9.22
CA LYS A 206 -2.38 11.04 10.16
C LYS A 206 -1.73 9.91 9.34
N ILE A 207 -0.43 9.81 9.40
CA ILE A 207 0.31 8.74 8.74
C ILE A 207 0.24 7.48 9.61
N ARG A 208 -0.12 6.36 8.97
CA ARG A 208 -0.11 5.03 9.56
C ARG A 208 0.94 4.19 8.82
N GLU A 209 1.71 3.40 9.53
CA GLU A 209 2.79 2.59 8.94
C GLU A 209 2.25 1.59 7.90
N PHE A 210 1.04 1.06 8.11
CA PHE A 210 0.38 0.11 7.22
C PHE A 210 0.21 0.67 5.81
N ASP A 211 -0.13 1.97 5.71
CA ASP A 211 -0.46 2.66 4.45
C ASP A 211 0.78 2.98 3.61
N ILE A 212 1.96 3.15 4.26
CA ILE A 212 3.07 3.82 3.56
C ILE A 212 4.35 2.99 3.43
N VAL A 213 4.67 2.14 4.42
CA VAL A 213 6.01 1.56 4.55
C VAL A 213 6.39 0.68 3.36
N ALA A 214 5.46 -0.15 2.86
CA ALA A 214 5.71 -0.98 1.69
C ALA A 214 5.95 -0.13 0.43
N SER A 215 5.08 0.87 0.20
CA SER A 215 5.13 1.73 -0.98
C SER A 215 6.36 2.64 -0.99
N LEU A 216 6.78 3.14 0.17
CA LEU A 216 8.02 3.92 0.30
C LEU A 216 9.24 3.07 -0.04
N TYR A 217 9.29 1.82 0.43
CA TYR A 217 10.39 0.92 0.09
C TYR A 217 10.41 0.56 -1.39
N ILE A 218 9.26 0.29 -2.01
CA ILE A 218 9.15 0.05 -3.45
C ILE A 218 9.71 1.24 -4.22
N ASN A 219 9.37 2.47 -3.83
CA ASN A 219 9.70 3.71 -4.52
C ASN A 219 10.94 4.43 -3.94
N LYS A 220 11.80 3.75 -3.18
CA LYS A 220 12.98 4.34 -2.52
C LYS A 220 13.95 5.08 -3.45
N ASN A 221 13.89 4.82 -4.75
CA ASN A 221 14.72 5.47 -5.76
C ASN A 221 14.08 6.75 -6.36
N LEU A 222 12.86 7.10 -5.97
CA LEU A 222 12.18 8.34 -6.38
C LEU A 222 12.51 9.48 -5.39
N TYR A 223 12.08 10.70 -5.72
CA TYR A 223 12.12 11.82 -4.78
C TYR A 223 11.01 11.63 -3.76
N VAL A 224 11.39 11.49 -2.49
CA VAL A 224 10.48 11.27 -1.37
C VAL A 224 10.67 12.37 -0.33
N HIS A 225 9.57 12.93 0.15
CA HIS A 225 9.53 13.79 1.33
C HIS A 225 8.48 13.23 2.29
N GLU A 226 8.96 12.84 3.46
CA GLU A 226 8.14 12.26 4.52
C GLU A 226 8.28 13.10 5.78
N THR A 227 7.16 13.39 6.41
CA THR A 227 7.05 14.02 7.74
C THR A 227 6.00 13.28 8.55
N LYS A 228 5.71 13.72 9.77
CA LYS A 228 4.63 13.12 10.59
C LYS A 228 3.22 13.27 9.98
N LYS A 229 3.04 14.16 9.00
CA LYS A 229 1.71 14.50 8.46
C LYS A 229 1.66 14.53 6.93
N VAL A 230 2.79 14.40 6.26
CA VAL A 230 2.86 14.54 4.80
C VAL A 230 3.76 13.47 4.22
N VAL A 231 3.30 12.81 3.18
CA VAL A 231 4.12 12.00 2.27
C VAL A 231 3.95 12.55 0.86
N LEU A 232 5.06 12.90 0.23
CA LEU A 232 5.11 13.33 -1.17
C LEU A 232 6.10 12.45 -1.91
N ILE A 233 5.69 11.87 -3.02
CA ILE A 233 6.54 11.09 -3.92
C ILE A 233 6.40 11.62 -5.35
N SER A 234 7.51 11.76 -6.06
CA SER A 234 7.53 12.07 -7.49
C SER A 234 8.79 11.52 -8.15
N GLN A 235 8.69 11.09 -9.40
CA GLN A 235 9.85 10.81 -10.24
C GLN A 235 10.44 12.10 -10.88
N ASN A 236 9.66 13.19 -10.93
CA ASN A 236 10.05 14.45 -11.51
C ASN A 236 10.52 15.43 -10.43
N LYS A 237 11.82 15.79 -10.47
CA LYS A 237 12.42 16.69 -9.49
C LYS A 237 11.81 18.09 -9.46
N GLN A 238 11.43 18.62 -10.62
CA GLN A 238 10.84 19.96 -10.72
C GLN A 238 9.45 19.97 -10.08
N MET A 239 8.61 18.98 -10.41
CA MET A 239 7.30 18.80 -9.81
C MET A 239 7.41 18.57 -8.32
N PHE A 240 8.31 17.69 -7.88
CA PHE A 240 8.58 17.45 -6.46
C PHE A 240 8.89 18.72 -5.68
N ASN A 241 9.79 19.55 -6.21
CA ASN A 241 10.17 20.82 -5.57
C ASN A 241 8.99 21.81 -5.55
N LEU A 242 8.26 21.95 -6.65
CA LEU A 242 7.07 22.82 -6.74
C LEU A 242 6.05 22.44 -5.67
N ILE A 243 5.67 21.16 -5.58
CA ILE A 243 4.68 20.70 -4.60
C ILE A 243 5.19 20.90 -3.18
N LYS A 244 6.47 20.66 -2.92
CA LYS A 244 7.07 20.87 -1.60
C LYS A 244 7.01 22.34 -1.15
N GLU A 245 7.17 23.29 -2.06
CA GLU A 245 6.97 24.72 -1.73
C GLU A 245 5.49 25.03 -1.48
N ILE A 246 4.58 24.56 -2.35
CA ILE A 246 3.13 24.76 -2.16
C ILE A 246 2.65 24.26 -0.78
N ILE A 247 3.15 23.11 -0.34
CA ILE A 247 2.77 22.52 0.97
C ILE A 247 3.23 23.40 2.14
N LYS A 248 4.37 24.08 2.04
CA LYS A 248 4.87 24.97 3.13
C LYS A 248 4.04 26.23 3.31
N GLU A 249 3.29 26.63 2.31
CA GLU A 249 2.48 27.86 2.30
C GLU A 249 1.09 27.65 2.92
N VAL A 250 0.72 26.39 3.26
CA VAL A 250 -0.58 25.97 3.77
C VAL A 250 -0.45 25.27 5.11
#